data_363d12b3939cb8c1b421ab0b6d957f1f
#
_entry.id   363d12b3939cb8c1b421ab0b6d957f1f
#
_cell.length_a   1.000
_cell.length_b   1.000
_cell.length_c   1.000
_cell.angle_alpha   90.00
_cell.angle_beta   90.00
_cell.angle_gamma   90.00
#
_symmetry.space_group_name_H-M   'P 1'
#
loop_
_entity.id
_entity.type
_entity.pdbx_description
1 polymer ?
#
loop_
_entity_poly.entity_id
_entity_poly.type
_entity_poly.pdbx_seq_one_letter_code
_entity_poly.pdbx_strand_id
1 'polypeptide(L)'
;MKNSLSPLGISLLPLLFFFCISCDDVNSAAKKADAIAKDEAEAKQSVEKRIDTADFNNKMLEISNSDTTGKWPAKTPVPLPGAIFPFNRVVAFYGNLYSKRMGILGEIPKDSMFRKLRGEIDKWKKADSLTPVIPALHYIAVSAQGSPGKDGKHRMRMPFHQVDTIMDWAKQINALVFLDLQVGASTVNDEVPQLEKYLQLPNVHLGIDPEFSMKHGETPGTKIGTFTSDDINTAIDYLAGLVKKNNLPPKILVVHRFTQGMITGYEKIKKLPEVQVVIDMDGWGDKTLKRSTYLRYIYKEPVMYTGFKLFYKNDTKKDKDGMYTPEELLKFTPKPIYIQYQ
;
A
#
# COMPACT_ATOMS: atom_id res chain seq x y z
N MET A 1 38.55 -12.16 82.75
CA MET A 1 37.88 -13.35 83.27
C MET A 1 37.08 -13.98 82.10
N LYS A 2 37.30 -15.20 81.82
CA LYS A 2 36.72 -16.12 80.84
C LYS A 2 35.20 -16.17 80.92
N ASN A 3 34.54 -16.28 79.78
CA ASN A 3 33.68 -17.46 79.49
C ASN A 3 33.31 -17.53 78.03
N SER A 4 33.58 -18.67 77.52
CA SER A 4 33.24 -19.25 76.21
C SER A 4 31.78 -19.67 76.12
N LEU A 5 31.16 -19.52 75.00
CA LEU A 5 30.01 -20.36 74.56
C LEU A 5 30.04 -20.54 73.04
N SER A 6 30.07 -21.80 72.65
CA SER A 6 30.20 -22.35 71.29
C SER A 6 28.90 -22.15 70.42
N PRO A 7 29.02 -22.23 69.10
CA PRO A 7 27.93 -22.02 68.20
C PRO A 7 27.13 -23.28 67.91
N LEU A 8 25.78 -23.13 67.88
CA LEU A 8 24.86 -24.13 67.35
C LEU A 8 24.90 -24.07 65.80
N GLY A 9 25.20 -25.21 65.18
CA GLY A 9 25.09 -25.38 63.75
C GLY A 9 23.60 -25.46 63.27
N ILE A 10 23.24 -24.61 62.33
CA ILE A 10 22.02 -24.74 61.57
C ILE A 10 22.33 -25.32 60.20
N SER A 11 21.89 -26.56 60.02
CA SER A 11 21.95 -27.27 58.74
C SER A 11 20.90 -26.70 57.78
N LEU A 12 21.40 -26.02 56.72
CA LEU A 12 20.52 -25.60 55.60
C LEU A 12 20.45 -26.80 54.58
N LEU A 13 19.24 -27.36 54.45
CA LEU A 13 18.91 -28.31 53.40
C LEU A 13 18.54 -27.49 52.14
N PRO A 14 19.16 -27.73 50.97
CA PRO A 14 18.74 -27.08 49.76
C PRO A 14 17.48 -27.74 49.22
N LEU A 15 16.40 -26.96 49.15
CA LEU A 15 15.16 -27.33 48.49
C LEU A 15 15.40 -27.27 46.96
N LEU A 16 15.59 -28.42 46.31
CA LEU A 16 15.58 -28.57 44.86
C LEU A 16 14.14 -28.40 44.37
N PHE A 17 13.82 -27.24 43.81
CA PHE A 17 12.61 -27.06 42.99
C PHE A 17 12.85 -27.76 41.66
N PHE A 18 12.26 -28.94 41.45
CA PHE A 18 12.06 -29.53 40.12
C PHE A 18 10.97 -28.75 39.40
N PHE A 19 11.36 -27.88 38.47
CA PHE A 19 10.43 -27.38 37.46
C PHE A 19 10.15 -28.53 36.49
N CYS A 20 8.98 -29.17 36.63
CA CYS A 20 8.43 -30.02 35.59
C CYS A 20 7.96 -29.11 34.44
N ILE A 21 8.86 -28.87 33.44
CA ILE A 21 8.43 -28.34 32.16
C ILE A 21 7.63 -29.46 31.48
N SER A 22 6.34 -29.23 31.24
CA SER A 22 5.46 -30.15 30.55
C SER A 22 6.02 -30.44 29.15
N CYS A 23 6.14 -31.70 28.76
CA CYS A 23 6.57 -32.12 27.43
C CYS A 23 5.69 -31.57 26.30
N ASP A 24 4.49 -31.13 26.61
CA ASP A 24 3.54 -30.56 25.65
C ASP A 24 3.94 -29.14 25.23
N ASP A 25 4.53 -28.33 26.13
CA ASP A 25 4.96 -26.96 25.83
C ASP A 25 6.20 -26.95 24.92
N VAL A 26 7.12 -27.90 25.08
CA VAL A 26 8.31 -28.02 24.23
C VAL A 26 7.94 -28.46 22.82
N ASN A 27 6.97 -29.38 22.67
CA ASN A 27 6.49 -29.85 21.38
C ASN A 27 5.68 -28.76 20.62
N SER A 28 4.97 -27.92 21.35
CA SER A 28 4.21 -26.77 20.79
C SER A 28 5.18 -25.68 20.27
N ALA A 29 6.22 -25.38 21.03
CA ALA A 29 7.25 -24.41 20.63
C ALA A 29 8.08 -24.87 19.43
N ALA A 30 8.45 -26.18 19.40
CA ALA A 30 9.17 -26.77 18.26
C ALA A 30 8.31 -26.73 16.96
N LYS A 31 7.04 -27.14 17.03
CA LYS A 31 6.12 -27.06 15.89
C LYS A 31 5.91 -25.64 15.38
N LYS A 32 5.88 -24.65 16.28
CA LYS A 32 5.78 -23.23 15.90
C LYS A 32 7.06 -22.72 15.24
N ALA A 33 8.23 -23.14 15.73
CA ALA A 33 9.52 -22.80 15.13
C ALA A 33 9.68 -23.42 13.73
N ASP A 34 9.29 -24.70 13.57
CA ASP A 34 9.31 -25.38 12.27
C ASP A 34 8.34 -24.76 11.26
N ALA A 35 7.16 -24.32 11.69
CA ALA A 35 6.21 -23.61 10.83
C ALA A 35 6.76 -22.25 10.37
N ILE A 36 7.40 -21.48 11.28
CA ILE A 36 8.02 -20.22 10.96
C ILE A 36 9.21 -20.43 10.00
N ALA A 37 10.05 -21.41 10.26
CA ALA A 37 11.20 -21.74 9.40
C ALA A 37 10.76 -22.21 8.00
N LYS A 38 9.63 -22.93 7.91
CA LYS A 38 9.05 -23.37 6.65
C LYS A 38 8.46 -22.20 5.87
N ASP A 39 7.72 -21.29 6.52
CA ASP A 39 7.19 -20.06 5.92
C ASP A 39 8.33 -19.12 5.45
N GLU A 40 9.42 -19.02 6.21
CA GLU A 40 10.61 -18.27 5.81
C GLU A 40 11.37 -18.93 4.64
N ALA A 41 11.43 -20.25 4.58
CA ALA A 41 12.05 -20.99 3.48
C ALA A 41 11.21 -20.90 2.21
N GLU A 42 9.89 -21.01 2.30
CA GLU A 42 8.96 -20.82 1.18
C GLU A 42 8.99 -19.36 0.66
N ALA A 43 9.09 -18.37 1.56
CA ALA A 43 9.28 -16.97 1.20
C ALA A 43 10.63 -16.74 0.51
N LYS A 44 11.73 -17.35 0.98
CA LYS A 44 13.04 -17.28 0.32
C LYS A 44 13.04 -17.98 -1.04
N GLN A 45 12.38 -19.11 -1.19
CA GLN A 45 12.30 -19.85 -2.44
C GLN A 45 11.48 -19.13 -3.51
N SER A 46 10.48 -18.32 -3.11
CA SER A 46 9.70 -17.46 -4.03
C SER A 46 10.52 -16.28 -4.57
N VAL A 47 11.54 -15.82 -3.85
CA VAL A 47 12.43 -14.71 -4.24
C VAL A 47 13.49 -15.13 -5.27
N GLU A 48 13.84 -16.42 -5.35
CA GLU A 48 14.89 -16.91 -6.27
C GLU A 48 14.44 -17.14 -7.71
N LYS A 49 13.15 -17.21 -8.00
CA LYS A 49 12.65 -17.47 -9.34
C LYS A 49 12.54 -16.18 -10.15
N ARG A 50 13.50 -15.93 -11.05
CA ARG A 50 13.43 -14.80 -12.00
C ARG A 50 12.10 -14.79 -12.75
N ILE A 51 11.53 -13.60 -12.91
CA ILE A 51 10.33 -13.42 -13.73
C ILE A 51 10.69 -13.73 -15.20
N ASP A 52 9.88 -14.57 -15.84
CA ASP A 52 10.01 -14.83 -17.27
C ASP A 52 9.70 -13.53 -18.06
N THR A 53 10.68 -13.08 -18.84
CA THR A 53 10.58 -11.84 -19.62
C THR A 53 9.49 -11.92 -20.68
N ALA A 54 9.28 -13.09 -21.30
CA ALA A 54 8.25 -13.26 -22.32
C ALA A 54 6.86 -13.20 -21.68
N ASP A 55 6.67 -13.86 -20.53
CA ASP A 55 5.40 -13.81 -19.78
C ASP A 55 5.11 -12.38 -19.30
N PHE A 56 6.13 -11.70 -18.74
CA PHE A 56 6.01 -10.29 -18.35
C PHE A 56 5.55 -9.41 -19.53
N ASN A 57 6.21 -9.52 -20.68
CA ASN A 57 5.89 -8.73 -21.87
C ASN A 57 4.47 -9.04 -22.38
N ASN A 58 4.05 -10.30 -22.38
CA ASN A 58 2.71 -10.70 -22.76
C ASN A 58 1.65 -10.09 -21.82
N LYS A 59 1.89 -10.11 -20.49
CA LYS A 59 1.00 -9.47 -19.52
C LYS A 59 0.96 -7.96 -19.68
N MET A 60 2.09 -7.31 -19.99
CA MET A 60 2.12 -5.88 -20.30
C MET A 60 1.33 -5.52 -21.56
N LEU A 61 1.38 -6.35 -22.60
CA LEU A 61 0.55 -6.20 -23.81
C LEU A 61 -0.93 -6.40 -23.47
N GLU A 62 -1.26 -7.39 -22.65
CA GLU A 62 -2.65 -7.65 -22.22
C GLU A 62 -3.26 -6.47 -21.49
N ILE A 63 -2.54 -5.85 -20.54
CA ILE A 63 -3.02 -4.67 -19.83
C ILE A 63 -3.03 -3.41 -20.70
N SER A 64 -2.23 -3.34 -21.76
CA SER A 64 -2.27 -2.22 -22.72
C SER A 64 -3.55 -2.17 -23.52
N ASN A 65 -4.34 -3.25 -23.51
CA ASN A 65 -5.64 -3.39 -24.16
C ASN A 65 -5.63 -3.00 -25.64
N SER A 66 -4.65 -3.55 -26.39
CA SER A 66 -4.48 -3.32 -27.83
C SER A 66 -4.26 -1.86 -28.22
N ASP A 67 -3.52 -1.10 -27.39
CA ASP A 67 -3.14 0.27 -27.76
C ASP A 67 -2.33 0.29 -29.07
N THR A 68 -2.79 1.06 -30.04
CA THR A 68 -2.17 1.20 -31.38
C THR A 68 -1.29 2.45 -31.50
N THR A 69 -1.25 3.29 -30.44
CA THR A 69 -0.51 4.57 -30.49
C THR A 69 0.97 4.41 -30.15
N GLY A 70 1.38 3.25 -29.63
CA GLY A 70 2.73 3.01 -29.15
C GLY A 70 3.04 3.63 -27.79
N LYS A 71 2.05 4.23 -27.10
CA LYS A 71 2.20 4.76 -25.73
C LYS A 71 2.17 3.65 -24.69
N TRP A 72 1.33 2.65 -24.90
CA TRP A 72 1.16 1.51 -24.01
C TRP A 72 1.45 0.19 -24.74
N PRO A 73 2.09 -0.77 -24.05
CA PRO A 73 2.57 -0.68 -22.67
C PRO A 73 3.71 0.35 -22.50
N ALA A 74 3.73 1.01 -21.36
CA ALA A 74 4.83 1.89 -21.00
C ALA A 74 6.15 1.09 -20.94
N LYS A 75 7.24 1.65 -21.45
CA LYS A 75 8.57 1.01 -21.35
C LYS A 75 8.99 0.94 -19.88
N THR A 76 9.00 -0.27 -19.34
CA THR A 76 9.37 -0.53 -17.93
C THR A 76 10.41 -1.66 -17.88
N PRO A 77 11.31 -1.68 -16.88
CA PRO A 77 12.16 -2.85 -16.64
C PRO A 77 11.31 -4.05 -16.20
N VAL A 78 11.79 -5.25 -16.46
CA VAL A 78 11.25 -6.46 -15.81
C VAL A 78 11.47 -6.30 -14.31
N PRO A 79 10.43 -6.42 -13.47
CA PRO A 79 10.58 -6.23 -12.03
C PRO A 79 11.32 -7.39 -11.38
N LEU A 80 11.79 -7.19 -10.14
CA LEU A 80 12.36 -8.26 -9.34
C LEU A 80 11.33 -9.35 -9.02
N PRO A 81 11.77 -10.57 -8.65
CA PRO A 81 10.90 -11.66 -8.19
C PRO A 81 9.96 -11.22 -7.07
N GLY A 82 8.76 -11.79 -7.05
CA GLY A 82 7.71 -11.42 -6.09
C GLY A 82 6.93 -10.15 -6.45
N ALA A 83 7.16 -9.57 -7.65
CA ALA A 83 6.37 -8.45 -8.15
C ALA A 83 4.89 -8.81 -8.27
N ILE A 84 4.03 -7.87 -7.89
CA ILE A 84 2.58 -8.03 -7.94
C ILE A 84 2.07 -7.75 -9.36
N PHE A 85 2.48 -6.64 -9.95
CA PHE A 85 2.10 -6.25 -11.32
C PHE A 85 3.10 -6.76 -12.36
N PRO A 86 2.63 -7.10 -13.56
CA PRO A 86 1.26 -7.06 -14.08
C PRO A 86 0.44 -8.35 -13.83
N PHE A 87 0.92 -9.28 -13.01
CA PHE A 87 0.37 -10.63 -12.85
C PHE A 87 -0.91 -10.69 -12.00
N ASN A 88 -1.14 -9.68 -11.17
CA ASN A 88 -2.29 -9.59 -10.28
C ASN A 88 -2.97 -8.22 -10.40
N ARG A 89 -4.25 -8.16 -10.07
CA ARG A 89 -4.99 -6.92 -9.84
C ARG A 89 -5.10 -6.66 -8.35
N VAL A 90 -4.87 -5.44 -7.90
CA VAL A 90 -5.11 -5.03 -6.52
C VAL A 90 -6.45 -4.33 -6.41
N VAL A 91 -7.27 -4.74 -5.44
CA VAL A 91 -8.52 -4.07 -5.07
C VAL A 91 -8.40 -3.57 -3.65
N ALA A 92 -8.37 -2.25 -3.49
CA ALA A 92 -8.08 -1.57 -2.25
C ALA A 92 -9.29 -0.81 -1.70
N PHE A 93 -9.48 -0.84 -0.39
CA PHE A 93 -10.35 0.06 0.33
C PHE A 93 -9.52 1.18 0.97
N TYR A 94 -9.91 2.43 0.67
CA TYR A 94 -9.23 3.65 1.09
C TYR A 94 -9.92 4.32 2.27
N GLY A 95 -9.17 4.91 3.17
CA GLY A 95 -9.72 5.71 4.26
C GLY A 95 -8.80 5.87 5.46
N ASN A 96 -9.41 6.21 6.60
CA ASN A 96 -8.71 6.54 7.82
C ASN A 96 -9.55 6.17 9.05
N LEU A 97 -8.93 5.61 10.09
CA LEU A 97 -9.62 5.21 11.32
C LEU A 97 -9.97 6.38 12.25
N TYR A 98 -9.32 7.53 12.06
CA TYR A 98 -9.58 8.73 12.84
C TYR A 98 -10.87 9.45 12.42
N SER A 99 -11.19 9.43 11.11
CA SER A 99 -12.38 10.11 10.58
C SER A 99 -13.18 9.22 9.64
N LYS A 100 -14.44 8.98 9.98
CA LYS A 100 -15.40 8.23 9.16
C LYS A 100 -15.75 8.90 7.81
N ARG A 101 -15.31 10.15 7.59
CA ARG A 101 -15.60 10.90 6.35
C ARG A 101 -14.50 10.77 5.30
N MET A 102 -13.40 10.07 5.61
CA MET A 102 -12.24 9.98 4.72
C MET A 102 -12.22 8.73 3.84
N GLY A 103 -13.24 7.88 3.94
CA GLY A 103 -13.38 6.72 3.06
C GLY A 103 -13.93 5.48 3.76
N ILE A 104 -14.26 4.48 2.95
CA ILE A 104 -14.92 3.23 3.38
C ILE A 104 -14.08 2.45 4.41
N LEU A 105 -12.75 2.56 4.35
CA LEU A 105 -11.85 2.05 5.38
C LEU A 105 -11.94 2.95 6.61
N GLY A 106 -12.74 2.56 7.60
CA GLY A 106 -13.03 3.30 8.81
C GLY A 106 -14.42 3.98 8.85
N GLU A 107 -15.12 4.10 7.73
CA GLU A 107 -16.49 4.62 7.71
C GLU A 107 -17.47 3.65 8.39
N ILE A 108 -17.33 2.37 8.12
CA ILE A 108 -18.20 1.29 8.63
C ILE A 108 -17.41 0.32 9.52
N PRO A 109 -18.11 -0.48 10.37
CA PRO A 109 -17.46 -1.47 11.21
C PRO A 109 -16.60 -2.46 10.42
N LYS A 110 -15.47 -2.91 10.99
CA LYS A 110 -14.48 -3.79 10.38
C LYS A 110 -15.10 -4.98 9.62
N ASP A 111 -15.96 -5.75 10.26
CA ASP A 111 -16.52 -6.97 9.64
C ASP A 111 -17.43 -6.65 8.47
N SER A 112 -18.15 -5.54 8.51
CA SER A 112 -18.96 -5.05 7.39
C SER A 112 -18.07 -4.56 6.24
N MET A 113 -16.97 -3.89 6.56
CA MET A 113 -15.96 -3.46 5.60
C MET A 113 -15.32 -4.69 4.91
N PHE A 114 -14.95 -5.72 5.66
CA PHE A 114 -14.41 -6.97 5.09
C PHE A 114 -15.40 -7.68 4.17
N ARG A 115 -16.68 -7.77 4.57
CA ARG A 115 -17.71 -8.35 3.69
C ARG A 115 -17.87 -7.55 2.40
N LYS A 116 -17.87 -6.21 2.49
CA LYS A 116 -17.99 -5.33 1.33
C LYS A 116 -16.77 -5.44 0.41
N LEU A 117 -15.55 -5.44 0.95
CA LEU A 117 -14.32 -5.64 0.17
C LEU A 117 -14.34 -7.00 -0.56
N ARG A 118 -14.73 -8.05 0.11
CA ARG A 118 -14.91 -9.39 -0.50
C ARG A 118 -15.89 -9.34 -1.68
N GLY A 119 -17.03 -8.68 -1.49
CA GLY A 119 -18.02 -8.51 -2.56
C GLY A 119 -17.47 -7.76 -3.78
N GLU A 120 -16.63 -6.74 -3.59
CA GLU A 120 -15.97 -6.07 -4.71
C GLU A 120 -14.94 -6.99 -5.41
N ILE A 121 -14.15 -7.73 -4.63
CA ILE A 121 -13.20 -8.73 -5.17
C ILE A 121 -13.93 -9.78 -6.00
N ASP A 122 -15.07 -10.29 -5.55
CA ASP A 122 -15.84 -11.31 -6.26
C ASP A 122 -16.39 -10.78 -7.60
N LYS A 123 -16.80 -9.49 -7.65
CA LYS A 123 -17.17 -8.82 -8.91
C LYS A 123 -16.00 -8.77 -9.88
N TRP A 124 -14.80 -8.41 -9.41
CA TRP A 124 -13.60 -8.36 -10.25
C TRP A 124 -13.19 -9.74 -10.76
N LYS A 125 -13.21 -10.77 -9.90
CA LYS A 125 -12.95 -12.17 -10.31
C LYS A 125 -13.96 -12.68 -11.33
N LYS A 126 -15.22 -12.26 -11.24
CA LYS A 126 -16.25 -12.61 -12.21
C LYS A 126 -16.03 -11.92 -13.55
N ALA A 127 -15.63 -10.65 -13.56
CA ALA A 127 -15.41 -9.87 -14.76
C ALA A 127 -14.11 -10.28 -15.51
N ASP A 128 -13.08 -10.70 -14.76
CA ASP A 128 -11.79 -11.12 -15.29
C ASP A 128 -11.24 -12.29 -14.44
N SER A 129 -11.55 -13.50 -14.87
CA SER A 129 -11.14 -14.72 -14.16
C SER A 129 -9.66 -15.10 -14.38
N LEU A 130 -8.99 -14.47 -15.35
CA LEU A 130 -7.60 -14.78 -15.69
C LEU A 130 -6.59 -13.98 -14.90
N THR A 131 -7.02 -12.86 -14.29
CA THR A 131 -6.14 -12.01 -13.47
C THR A 131 -6.49 -12.21 -11.99
N PRO A 132 -5.63 -12.86 -11.19
CA PRO A 132 -5.85 -13.00 -9.75
C PRO A 132 -6.04 -11.64 -9.07
N VAL A 133 -6.92 -11.59 -8.07
CA VAL A 133 -7.24 -10.35 -7.34
C VAL A 133 -6.73 -10.43 -5.92
N ILE A 134 -5.91 -9.45 -5.54
CA ILE A 134 -5.35 -9.32 -4.19
C ILE A 134 -6.09 -8.19 -3.45
N PRO A 135 -6.64 -8.46 -2.24
CA PRO A 135 -7.22 -7.43 -1.39
C PRO A 135 -6.16 -6.45 -0.88
N ALA A 136 -6.54 -5.21 -0.65
CA ALA A 136 -5.67 -4.24 0.00
C ALA A 136 -6.45 -3.28 0.93
N LEU A 137 -5.77 -2.81 1.97
CA LEU A 137 -6.21 -1.72 2.83
C LEU A 137 -5.28 -0.53 2.58
N HIS A 138 -5.81 0.56 2.03
CA HIS A 138 -5.05 1.77 1.72
C HIS A 138 -5.37 2.84 2.78
N TYR A 139 -4.50 2.95 3.76
CA TYR A 139 -4.70 3.73 4.96
C TYR A 139 -3.98 5.08 4.90
N ILE A 140 -4.70 6.17 5.11
CA ILE A 140 -4.12 7.52 5.21
C ILE A 140 -3.34 7.63 6.52
N ALA A 141 -2.03 7.42 6.43
CA ALA A 141 -1.11 7.45 7.57
C ALA A 141 -0.66 8.88 7.93
N VAL A 142 -0.65 9.78 6.96
CA VAL A 142 -0.45 11.22 7.17
C VAL A 142 -1.57 11.95 6.44
N SER A 143 -2.36 12.71 7.19
CA SER A 143 -3.50 13.46 6.66
C SER A 143 -3.21 14.95 6.63
N ALA A 144 -3.43 15.59 5.49
CA ALA A 144 -3.39 17.04 5.37
C ALA A 144 -4.47 17.70 6.24
N GLN A 145 -4.16 18.87 6.79
CA GLN A 145 -5.02 19.60 7.72
C GLN A 145 -5.14 21.07 7.32
N GLY A 146 -6.34 21.64 7.48
CA GLY A 146 -6.54 23.08 7.34
C GLY A 146 -5.79 23.90 8.41
N SER A 147 -5.61 23.34 9.62
CA SER A 147 -4.83 23.98 10.67
C SER A 147 -3.32 23.71 10.50
N PRO A 148 -2.46 24.67 10.87
CA PRO A 148 -1.01 24.53 10.70
C PRO A 148 -0.40 23.44 11.58
N GLY A 149 -1.07 23.04 12.68
CA GLY A 149 -0.49 22.15 13.67
C GLY A 149 0.60 22.84 14.49
N LYS A 150 1.29 22.07 15.34
CA LYS A 150 2.35 22.61 16.22
C LYS A 150 3.61 23.04 15.47
N ASP A 151 3.89 22.41 14.34
CA ASP A 151 5.10 22.62 13.54
C ASP A 151 4.86 23.41 12.23
N GLY A 152 3.65 23.94 12.06
CA GLY A 152 3.31 24.73 10.86
C GLY A 152 3.17 23.94 9.57
N LYS A 153 3.19 22.59 9.63
CA LYS A 153 3.26 21.74 8.44
C LYS A 153 1.90 21.37 7.84
N HIS A 154 0.80 21.82 8.43
CA HIS A 154 -0.56 21.57 7.92
C HIS A 154 -0.83 20.09 7.64
N ARG A 155 -0.30 19.19 8.50
CA ARG A 155 -0.56 17.75 8.40
C ARG A 155 -0.61 17.12 9.80
N MET A 156 -1.25 15.97 9.87
CA MET A 156 -1.33 15.14 11.08
C MET A 156 -0.87 13.73 10.76
N ARG A 157 0.19 13.28 11.41
CA ARG A 157 0.62 11.88 11.38
C ARG A 157 -0.32 11.07 12.26
N MET A 158 -0.87 10.00 11.72
CA MET A 158 -1.69 9.08 12.50
C MET A 158 -0.83 8.34 13.53
N PRO A 159 -1.36 8.11 14.74
CA PRO A 159 -0.60 7.37 15.75
C PRO A 159 -0.35 5.93 15.29
N PHE A 160 0.82 5.40 15.58
CA PHE A 160 1.24 4.08 15.11
C PHE A 160 0.31 2.94 15.50
N HIS A 161 -0.37 3.03 16.66
CA HIS A 161 -1.35 2.00 17.04
C HIS A 161 -2.50 1.84 16.04
N GLN A 162 -2.86 2.90 15.28
CA GLN A 162 -3.84 2.79 14.21
C GLN A 162 -3.24 2.06 12.99
N VAL A 163 -1.98 2.33 12.66
CA VAL A 163 -1.28 1.57 11.61
C VAL A 163 -1.17 0.10 12.01
N ASP A 164 -0.81 -0.18 13.28
CA ASP A 164 -0.76 -1.55 13.81
C ASP A 164 -2.14 -2.24 13.71
N THR A 165 -3.23 -1.51 13.99
CA THR A 165 -4.60 -2.01 13.80
C THR A 165 -4.87 -2.38 12.33
N ILE A 166 -4.44 -1.55 11.38
CA ILE A 166 -4.60 -1.85 9.94
C ILE A 166 -3.76 -3.07 9.54
N MET A 167 -2.56 -3.20 10.07
CA MET A 167 -1.72 -4.39 9.85
C MET A 167 -2.40 -5.66 10.35
N ASP A 168 -2.98 -5.62 11.55
CA ASP A 168 -3.74 -6.74 12.11
C ASP A 168 -5.00 -7.09 11.28
N TRP A 169 -5.69 -6.08 10.76
CA TRP A 169 -6.83 -6.27 9.88
C TRP A 169 -6.41 -6.91 8.55
N ALA A 170 -5.35 -6.40 7.95
CA ALA A 170 -4.81 -6.93 6.70
C ALA A 170 -4.39 -8.40 6.83
N LYS A 171 -3.73 -8.77 7.93
CA LYS A 171 -3.36 -10.15 8.23
C LYS A 171 -4.57 -11.10 8.27
N GLN A 172 -5.72 -10.66 8.83
CA GLN A 172 -6.93 -11.48 8.92
C GLN A 172 -7.53 -11.87 7.56
N ILE A 173 -7.26 -11.07 6.52
CA ILE A 173 -7.83 -11.29 5.17
C ILE A 173 -6.75 -11.48 4.11
N ASN A 174 -5.51 -11.69 4.51
CA ASN A 174 -4.34 -11.81 3.62
C ASN A 174 -4.26 -10.64 2.61
N ALA A 175 -4.37 -9.41 3.11
CA ALA A 175 -4.37 -8.20 2.31
C ALA A 175 -3.02 -7.50 2.32
N LEU A 176 -2.74 -6.74 1.24
CA LEU A 176 -1.69 -5.74 1.23
C LEU A 176 -2.10 -4.53 2.06
N VAL A 177 -1.10 -3.79 2.52
CA VAL A 177 -1.31 -2.49 3.16
C VAL A 177 -0.61 -1.41 2.35
N PHE A 178 -1.31 -0.33 2.07
CA PHE A 178 -0.72 0.90 1.56
C PHE A 178 -0.80 1.96 2.65
N LEU A 179 0.31 2.65 2.90
CA LEU A 179 0.36 3.78 3.81
C LEU A 179 0.42 5.06 2.96
N ASP A 180 -0.62 5.88 3.04
CA ASP A 180 -0.79 7.06 2.20
C ASP A 180 -0.33 8.34 2.89
N LEU A 181 0.32 9.22 2.13
CA LEU A 181 0.90 10.48 2.60
C LEU A 181 0.27 11.69 1.92
N GLN A 182 -0.45 12.48 2.70
CA GLN A 182 -0.89 13.83 2.37
C GLN A 182 0.01 14.83 3.12
N VAL A 183 1.11 15.24 2.48
CA VAL A 183 2.25 15.86 3.20
C VAL A 183 1.99 17.28 3.74
N GLY A 184 0.96 18.00 3.26
CA GLY A 184 0.74 19.39 3.62
C GLY A 184 1.93 20.27 3.21
N ALA A 185 2.42 21.08 4.12
CA ALA A 185 3.65 21.88 3.99
C ALA A 185 4.92 21.13 4.43
N SER A 186 4.84 19.79 4.60
CA SER A 186 6.01 18.91 4.76
C SER A 186 6.47 18.40 3.40
N THR A 187 7.36 17.42 3.37
CA THR A 187 7.92 16.83 2.15
C THR A 187 7.84 15.30 2.17
N VAL A 188 7.92 14.70 1.00
CA VAL A 188 8.06 13.24 0.85
C VAL A 188 9.31 12.74 1.59
N ASN A 189 10.42 13.50 1.50
CA ASN A 189 11.68 13.17 2.16
C ASN A 189 11.58 13.15 3.68
N ASP A 190 10.72 13.98 4.28
CA ASP A 190 10.54 14.03 5.74
C ASP A 190 9.53 13.00 6.24
N GLU A 191 8.52 12.64 5.44
CA GLU A 191 7.40 11.81 5.90
C GLU A 191 7.62 10.32 5.63
N VAL A 192 8.22 9.91 4.50
CA VAL A 192 8.43 8.50 4.16
C VAL A 192 9.29 7.76 5.19
N PRO A 193 10.43 8.33 5.68
CA PRO A 193 11.26 7.65 6.68
C PRO A 193 10.55 7.37 8.00
N GLN A 194 9.52 8.15 8.36
CA GLN A 194 8.74 7.92 9.57
C GLN A 194 7.98 6.59 9.55
N LEU A 195 7.75 6.03 8.35
CA LEU A 195 7.04 4.78 8.14
C LEU A 195 7.97 3.59 7.86
N GLU A 196 9.32 3.77 7.96
CA GLU A 196 10.31 2.75 7.59
C GLU A 196 10.03 1.39 8.23
N LYS A 197 9.71 1.35 9.55
CA LYS A 197 9.45 0.09 10.26
C LYS A 197 8.32 -0.76 9.64
N TYR A 198 7.35 -0.12 8.96
CA TYR A 198 6.30 -0.82 8.23
C TYR A 198 6.69 -1.10 6.79
N LEU A 199 7.35 -0.15 6.13
CA LEU A 199 7.78 -0.28 4.74
C LEU A 199 8.84 -1.38 4.54
N GLN A 200 9.50 -1.83 5.61
CA GLN A 200 10.39 -3.01 5.61
C GLN A 200 9.62 -4.34 5.54
N LEU A 201 8.31 -4.35 5.72
CA LEU A 201 7.49 -5.56 5.62
C LEU A 201 7.11 -5.82 4.15
N PRO A 202 7.18 -7.07 3.66
CA PRO A 202 7.00 -7.39 2.23
C PRO A 202 5.63 -6.99 1.68
N ASN A 203 4.59 -7.02 2.49
CA ASN A 203 3.19 -6.72 2.12
C ASN A 203 2.78 -5.28 2.37
N VAL A 204 3.71 -4.37 2.74
CA VAL A 204 3.43 -2.95 2.99
C VAL A 204 4.03 -2.10 1.89
N HIS A 205 3.20 -1.23 1.33
CA HIS A 205 3.48 -0.38 0.18
C HIS A 205 3.20 1.09 0.51
N LEU A 206 3.44 2.00 -0.42
CA LEU A 206 3.33 3.44 -0.20
C LEU A 206 2.32 4.07 -1.17
N GLY A 207 1.52 5.02 -0.67
CA GLY A 207 0.77 5.98 -1.44
C GLY A 207 1.28 7.40 -1.19
N ILE A 208 1.26 8.25 -2.19
CA ILE A 208 1.56 9.68 -2.07
C ILE A 208 0.52 10.48 -2.83
N ASP A 209 0.04 11.56 -2.22
CA ASP A 209 -1.03 12.37 -2.76
C ASP A 209 -0.55 13.81 -3.08
N PRO A 210 -0.28 14.10 -4.36
CA PRO A 210 0.16 15.43 -4.80
C PRO A 210 -0.86 16.52 -4.52
N GLU A 211 -2.17 16.21 -4.44
CA GLU A 211 -3.23 17.19 -4.18
C GLU A 211 -2.92 18.06 -2.96
N PHE A 212 -2.32 17.45 -1.94
CA PHE A 212 -2.04 18.09 -0.67
C PHE A 212 -0.58 18.50 -0.48
N SER A 213 0.21 18.63 -1.54
CA SER A 213 1.59 19.13 -1.47
C SER A 213 1.63 20.66 -1.54
N MET A 214 1.72 21.32 -0.39
CA MET A 214 1.62 22.78 -0.23
C MET A 214 3.01 23.42 -0.13
N LYS A 215 3.72 23.52 -1.26
CA LYS A 215 5.14 23.95 -1.30
C LYS A 215 5.37 25.44 -1.03
N HIS A 216 4.34 26.28 -1.17
CA HIS A 216 4.48 27.74 -1.07
C HIS A 216 3.65 28.32 0.08
N GLY A 217 3.32 27.50 1.09
CA GLY A 217 2.61 27.93 2.29
C GLY A 217 1.08 28.04 2.13
N GLU A 218 0.53 27.46 1.07
CA GLU A 218 -0.93 27.37 0.92
C GLU A 218 -1.54 26.48 2.00
N THR A 219 -2.80 26.71 2.31
CA THR A 219 -3.57 25.80 3.20
C THR A 219 -4.13 24.63 2.40
N PRO A 220 -3.93 23.37 2.82
CA PRO A 220 -4.53 22.21 2.18
C PRO A 220 -6.04 22.36 1.99
N GLY A 221 -6.55 21.97 0.81
CA GLY A 221 -7.95 22.10 0.44
C GLY A 221 -8.34 23.45 -0.16
N THR A 222 -7.48 24.47 -0.13
CA THR A 222 -7.73 25.77 -0.81
C THR A 222 -7.16 25.79 -2.23
N LYS A 223 -6.22 24.91 -2.53
CA LYS A 223 -5.57 24.76 -3.82
C LYS A 223 -5.17 23.30 -4.02
N ILE A 224 -5.15 22.85 -5.27
CA ILE A 224 -4.60 21.55 -5.64
C ILE A 224 -3.06 21.69 -5.70
N GLY A 225 -2.38 20.83 -4.96
CA GLY A 225 -0.93 20.79 -4.87
C GLY A 225 -0.24 20.11 -6.05
N THR A 226 1.08 19.97 -5.95
CA THR A 226 1.92 19.42 -7.02
C THR A 226 3.10 18.64 -6.44
N PHE A 227 3.37 17.46 -7.00
CA PHE A 227 4.69 16.82 -6.93
C PHE A 227 5.40 16.95 -8.26
N THR A 228 6.68 17.26 -8.18
CA THR A 228 7.60 17.14 -9.33
C THR A 228 8.05 15.69 -9.47
N SER A 229 8.64 15.35 -10.62
CA SER A 229 9.33 14.06 -10.75
C SER A 229 10.37 13.82 -9.67
N ASP A 230 11.04 14.87 -9.16
CA ASP A 230 12.05 14.72 -8.11
C ASP A 230 11.42 14.33 -6.75
N ASP A 231 10.25 14.87 -6.42
CA ASP A 231 9.52 14.46 -5.21
C ASP A 231 9.13 12.97 -5.29
N ILE A 232 8.62 12.54 -6.45
CA ILE A 232 8.22 11.15 -6.69
C ILE A 232 9.46 10.24 -6.69
N ASN A 233 10.55 10.69 -7.32
CA ASN A 233 11.81 9.94 -7.36
C ASN A 233 12.43 9.78 -5.98
N THR A 234 12.24 10.74 -5.07
CA THR A 234 12.64 10.61 -3.66
C THR A 234 11.96 9.40 -3.00
N ALA A 235 10.65 9.23 -3.20
CA ALA A 235 9.94 8.06 -2.71
C ALA A 235 10.43 6.77 -3.37
N ILE A 236 10.65 6.79 -4.69
CA ILE A 236 11.15 5.63 -5.46
C ILE A 236 12.52 5.20 -4.95
N ASP A 237 13.46 6.13 -4.81
CA ASP A 237 14.83 5.85 -4.35
C ASP A 237 14.82 5.28 -2.93
N TYR A 238 13.97 5.82 -2.05
CA TYR A 238 13.83 5.33 -0.68
C TYR A 238 13.31 3.89 -0.65
N LEU A 239 12.23 3.61 -1.38
CA LEU A 239 11.66 2.26 -1.46
C LEU A 239 12.63 1.26 -2.11
N ALA A 240 13.31 1.65 -3.18
CA ALA A 240 14.32 0.81 -3.83
C ALA A 240 15.49 0.50 -2.88
N GLY A 241 15.91 1.48 -2.08
CA GLY A 241 16.90 1.29 -1.03
C GLY A 241 16.46 0.25 0.01
N LEU A 242 15.19 0.31 0.46
CA LEU A 242 14.64 -0.68 1.40
C LEU A 242 14.57 -2.08 0.79
N VAL A 243 14.14 -2.19 -0.47
CA VAL A 243 14.09 -3.47 -1.19
C VAL A 243 15.46 -4.12 -1.23
N LYS A 244 16.49 -3.37 -1.64
CA LYS A 244 17.87 -3.86 -1.71
C LYS A 244 18.44 -4.22 -0.33
N LYS A 245 18.29 -3.34 0.64
CA LYS A 245 18.82 -3.50 2.00
C LYS A 245 18.25 -4.72 2.71
N ASN A 246 16.96 -5.00 2.53
CA ASN A 246 16.22 -6.02 3.27
C ASN A 246 15.85 -7.24 2.41
N ASN A 247 16.33 -7.33 1.17
CA ASN A 247 16.00 -8.40 0.22
C ASN A 247 14.49 -8.62 0.08
N LEU A 248 13.74 -7.54 -0.14
CA LEU A 248 12.28 -7.55 -0.24
C LEU A 248 11.82 -7.78 -1.68
N PRO A 249 10.59 -8.28 -1.89
CA PRO A 249 9.92 -8.16 -3.17
C PRO A 249 9.72 -6.67 -3.54
N PRO A 250 9.49 -6.36 -4.84
CA PRO A 250 9.25 -4.99 -5.27
C PRO A 250 8.14 -4.30 -4.48
N LYS A 251 8.37 -3.04 -4.15
CA LYS A 251 7.33 -2.18 -3.54
C LYS A 251 6.43 -1.59 -4.61
N ILE A 252 5.17 -1.36 -4.26
CA ILE A 252 4.26 -0.56 -5.07
C ILE A 252 4.26 0.87 -4.53
N LEU A 253 4.39 1.85 -5.43
CA LEU A 253 4.18 3.27 -5.15
C LEU A 253 2.94 3.73 -5.92
N VAL A 254 1.87 4.08 -5.21
CA VAL A 254 0.67 4.70 -5.78
C VAL A 254 0.83 6.22 -5.72
N VAL A 255 0.66 6.89 -6.86
CA VAL A 255 0.66 8.35 -6.98
C VAL A 255 -0.72 8.79 -7.47
N HIS A 256 -1.45 9.52 -6.65
CA HIS A 256 -2.79 10.00 -6.96
C HIS A 256 -2.74 11.12 -7.99
N ARG A 257 -3.68 11.14 -8.94
CA ARG A 257 -3.74 12.17 -9.96
C ARG A 257 -5.13 12.35 -10.57
N PHE A 258 -5.62 13.60 -10.62
CA PHE A 258 -6.85 13.94 -11.35
C PHE A 258 -6.76 15.26 -12.12
N THR A 259 -5.63 15.99 -12.04
CA THR A 259 -5.37 17.17 -12.87
C THR A 259 -3.96 17.14 -13.47
N GLN A 260 -3.76 17.96 -14.50
CA GLN A 260 -2.46 18.09 -15.16
C GLN A 260 -1.36 18.54 -14.20
N GLY A 261 -1.66 19.57 -13.38
CA GLY A 261 -0.68 20.20 -12.50
C GLY A 261 -0.27 19.38 -11.27
N MET A 262 -0.97 18.27 -10.95
CA MET A 262 -0.61 17.44 -9.80
C MET A 262 0.73 16.75 -9.97
N ILE A 263 1.13 16.41 -11.20
CA ILE A 263 2.44 15.82 -11.50
C ILE A 263 3.10 16.63 -12.59
N THR A 264 4.35 17.06 -12.38
CA THR A 264 5.16 17.72 -13.40
C THR A 264 6.42 16.93 -13.72
N GLY A 265 6.78 16.86 -15.01
CA GLY A 265 7.97 16.14 -15.49
C GLY A 265 7.80 14.61 -15.41
N TYR A 266 6.62 14.07 -15.72
CA TYR A 266 6.32 12.65 -15.61
C TYR A 266 7.32 11.76 -16.39
N GLU A 267 7.90 12.27 -17.46
CA GLU A 267 8.90 11.57 -18.27
C GLU A 267 10.20 11.27 -17.51
N LYS A 268 10.47 12.04 -16.45
CA LYS A 268 11.65 11.92 -15.59
C LYS A 268 11.42 11.03 -14.37
N ILE A 269 10.19 10.50 -14.19
CA ILE A 269 9.90 9.55 -13.12
C ILE A 269 10.72 8.28 -13.37
N LYS A 270 11.52 7.90 -12.38
CA LYS A 270 12.37 6.70 -12.43
C LYS A 270 11.53 5.44 -12.55
N LYS A 271 12.04 4.49 -13.33
CA LYS A 271 11.45 3.16 -13.50
C LYS A 271 12.50 2.13 -13.09
N LEU A 272 12.36 1.63 -11.87
CA LEU A 272 13.31 0.70 -11.27
C LEU A 272 12.64 -0.67 -11.09
N PRO A 273 13.39 -1.79 -11.23
CA PRO A 273 12.85 -3.13 -11.00
C PRO A 273 12.39 -3.36 -9.56
N GLU A 274 12.86 -2.56 -8.61
CA GLU A 274 12.52 -2.61 -7.19
C GLU A 274 11.19 -1.93 -6.86
N VAL A 275 10.67 -1.05 -7.76
CA VAL A 275 9.48 -0.23 -7.45
C VAL A 275 8.50 -0.21 -8.62
N GLN A 276 7.28 -0.64 -8.36
CA GLN A 276 6.17 -0.67 -9.32
C GLN A 276 5.32 0.60 -9.13
N VAL A 277 5.49 1.59 -10.01
CA VAL A 277 4.79 2.88 -9.92
C VAL A 277 3.43 2.78 -10.58
N VAL A 278 2.38 3.15 -9.83
CA VAL A 278 0.99 3.26 -10.29
C VAL A 278 0.58 4.72 -10.30
N ILE A 279 0.15 5.24 -11.45
CA ILE A 279 -0.54 6.53 -11.50
C ILE A 279 -2.03 6.25 -11.37
N ASP A 280 -2.61 6.64 -10.23
CA ASP A 280 -4.00 6.36 -9.89
C ASP A 280 -4.91 7.53 -10.25
N MET A 281 -5.88 7.29 -11.15
CA MET A 281 -6.89 8.30 -11.49
C MET A 281 -7.84 8.52 -10.31
N ASP A 282 -7.62 9.58 -9.56
CA ASP A 282 -8.29 9.91 -8.29
C ASP A 282 -9.39 10.96 -8.40
N GLY A 283 -9.87 11.27 -9.59
CA GLY A 283 -10.97 12.21 -9.78
C GLY A 283 -12.34 11.58 -9.48
N TRP A 284 -13.21 12.29 -8.74
CA TRP A 284 -14.60 11.91 -8.55
C TRP A 284 -15.52 12.61 -9.55
N GLY A 285 -16.68 12.01 -9.83
CA GLY A 285 -17.67 12.55 -10.72
C GLY A 285 -18.38 11.49 -11.56
N ASP A 286 -19.15 11.94 -12.55
CA ASP A 286 -19.81 11.04 -13.50
C ASP A 286 -18.81 10.27 -14.37
N LYS A 287 -19.28 9.21 -15.03
CA LYS A 287 -18.45 8.35 -15.88
C LYS A 287 -17.75 9.11 -17.01
N THR A 288 -18.42 10.11 -17.61
CA THR A 288 -17.86 10.91 -18.70
C THR A 288 -16.67 11.74 -18.22
N LEU A 289 -16.82 12.44 -17.08
CA LEU A 289 -15.77 13.23 -16.50
C LEU A 289 -14.56 12.35 -16.10
N LYS A 290 -14.81 11.23 -15.43
CA LYS A 290 -13.75 10.29 -15.01
C LYS A 290 -13.00 9.69 -16.19
N ARG A 291 -13.73 9.30 -17.25
CA ARG A 291 -13.11 8.82 -18.49
C ARG A 291 -12.26 9.91 -19.15
N SER A 292 -12.76 11.13 -19.22
CA SER A 292 -12.01 12.27 -19.75
C SER A 292 -10.73 12.54 -18.96
N THR A 293 -10.80 12.50 -17.63
CA THR A 293 -9.66 12.66 -16.72
C THR A 293 -8.62 11.55 -16.95
N TYR A 294 -9.06 10.30 -17.01
CA TYR A 294 -8.18 9.16 -17.29
C TYR A 294 -7.45 9.31 -18.62
N LEU A 295 -8.16 9.64 -19.68
CA LEU A 295 -7.58 9.80 -21.01
C LEU A 295 -6.60 10.99 -21.10
N ARG A 296 -6.91 12.09 -20.41
CA ARG A 296 -6.09 13.30 -20.48
C ARG A 296 -4.80 13.21 -19.67
N TYR A 297 -4.85 12.63 -18.47
CA TYR A 297 -3.77 12.74 -17.49
C TYR A 297 -3.08 11.41 -17.19
N ILE A 298 -3.74 10.29 -17.45
CA ILE A 298 -3.17 8.96 -17.21
C ILE A 298 -2.69 8.33 -18.52
N TYR A 299 -3.61 8.17 -19.51
CA TYR A 299 -3.28 7.56 -20.79
C TYR A 299 -2.19 8.31 -21.57
N LYS A 300 -2.28 9.66 -21.62
CA LYS A 300 -1.35 10.48 -22.40
C LYS A 300 0.05 10.56 -21.80
N GLU A 301 0.19 10.30 -20.53
CA GLU A 301 1.43 10.42 -19.77
C GLU A 301 1.84 9.09 -19.13
N PRO A 302 2.31 8.12 -19.94
CA PRO A 302 2.60 6.77 -19.48
C PRO A 302 3.82 6.74 -18.54
N VAL A 303 3.66 6.12 -17.37
CA VAL A 303 4.76 5.87 -16.44
C VAL A 303 5.07 4.36 -16.35
N MET A 304 4.32 3.58 -15.56
CA MET A 304 4.46 2.12 -15.49
C MET A 304 3.09 1.44 -15.53
N TYR A 305 2.30 1.61 -14.48
CA TYR A 305 0.97 1.00 -14.32
C TYR A 305 -0.07 2.07 -14.06
N THR A 306 -1.33 1.73 -14.23
CA THR A 306 -2.44 2.65 -13.98
C THR A 306 -3.37 2.13 -12.92
N GLY A 307 -3.94 3.06 -12.14
CA GLY A 307 -5.00 2.82 -11.20
C GLY A 307 -6.27 3.60 -11.52
N PHE A 308 -7.35 3.24 -10.83
CA PHE A 308 -8.63 3.91 -10.96
C PHE A 308 -9.37 3.91 -9.62
N LYS A 309 -9.66 5.10 -9.10
CA LYS A 309 -10.40 5.28 -7.86
C LYS A 309 -11.90 5.44 -8.11
N LEU A 310 -12.69 4.80 -7.29
CA LEU A 310 -14.14 4.77 -7.32
C LEU A 310 -14.71 5.29 -6.00
N PHE A 311 -15.66 6.22 -6.08
CA PHE A 311 -16.23 6.87 -4.89
C PHE A 311 -17.69 6.47 -4.73
N TYR A 312 -18.00 5.65 -3.73
CA TYR A 312 -19.35 5.16 -3.46
C TYR A 312 -20.42 6.26 -3.38
N LYS A 313 -20.05 7.42 -2.82
CA LYS A 313 -20.97 8.54 -2.61
C LYS A 313 -20.89 9.58 -3.73
N ASN A 314 -19.68 9.91 -4.17
CA ASN A 314 -19.49 11.06 -5.04
C ASN A 314 -19.72 10.75 -6.51
N ASP A 315 -19.34 9.55 -6.98
CA ASP A 315 -19.55 9.15 -8.37
C ASP A 315 -21.04 8.93 -8.70
N THR A 316 -21.85 8.62 -7.67
CA THR A 316 -23.28 8.33 -7.86
C THR A 316 -24.19 9.56 -7.72
N LYS A 317 -23.66 10.72 -7.28
CA LYS A 317 -24.50 11.91 -6.99
C LYS A 317 -25.17 12.51 -8.21
N LYS A 318 -24.53 12.44 -9.37
CA LYS A 318 -24.99 13.09 -10.61
C LYS A 318 -25.17 12.12 -11.77
N ASP A 319 -24.77 10.87 -11.60
CA ASP A 319 -24.82 9.84 -12.63
C ASP A 319 -25.90 8.80 -12.31
N LYS A 320 -26.91 8.70 -13.18
CA LYS A 320 -27.96 7.69 -13.05
C LYS A 320 -27.43 6.27 -13.28
N ASP A 321 -26.33 6.16 -14.03
CA ASP A 321 -25.67 4.89 -14.34
C ASP A 321 -24.73 4.42 -13.24
N GLY A 322 -24.56 5.21 -12.17
CA GLY A 322 -23.75 4.87 -11.00
C GLY A 322 -22.24 4.89 -11.24
N MET A 323 -21.51 4.17 -10.40
CA MET A 323 -20.06 4.00 -10.56
C MET A 323 -19.74 3.10 -11.77
N TYR A 324 -18.52 3.22 -12.28
CA TYR A 324 -17.97 2.23 -13.22
C TYR A 324 -17.98 0.82 -12.63
N THR A 325 -18.41 -0.14 -13.45
CA THR A 325 -18.32 -1.56 -13.11
C THR A 325 -16.94 -2.13 -13.52
N PRO A 326 -16.53 -3.29 -12.99
CA PRO A 326 -15.33 -3.98 -13.43
C PRO A 326 -15.27 -4.19 -14.95
N GLU A 327 -16.37 -4.64 -15.56
CA GLU A 327 -16.46 -4.91 -17.00
C GLU A 327 -16.30 -3.63 -17.85
N GLU A 328 -16.76 -2.49 -17.35
CA GLU A 328 -16.56 -1.20 -18.00
C GLU A 328 -15.11 -0.74 -17.91
N LEU A 329 -14.46 -0.89 -16.73
CA LEU A 329 -13.06 -0.51 -16.53
C LEU A 329 -12.09 -1.41 -17.32
N LEU A 330 -12.43 -2.67 -17.53
CA LEU A 330 -11.65 -3.58 -18.38
C LEU A 330 -11.63 -3.17 -19.86
N LYS A 331 -12.51 -2.26 -20.29
CA LYS A 331 -12.51 -1.68 -21.64
C LYS A 331 -11.61 -0.44 -21.79
N PHE A 332 -11.02 0.03 -20.69
CA PHE A 332 -10.09 1.17 -20.74
C PHE A 332 -8.75 0.76 -21.35
N THR A 333 -8.09 1.72 -21.96
CA THR A 333 -6.75 1.60 -22.50
C THR A 333 -5.82 2.60 -21.79
N PRO A 334 -4.78 2.13 -21.07
CA PRO A 334 -4.61 0.74 -20.61
C PRO A 334 -5.70 0.33 -19.61
N LYS A 335 -5.84 -0.97 -19.35
CA LYS A 335 -6.69 -1.48 -18.28
C LYS A 335 -6.08 -1.08 -16.93
N PRO A 336 -6.83 -0.43 -16.02
CA PRO A 336 -6.31 -0.18 -14.68
C PRO A 336 -6.12 -1.51 -13.92
N ILE A 337 -4.97 -1.64 -13.26
CA ILE A 337 -4.59 -2.87 -12.55
C ILE A 337 -4.61 -2.67 -11.03
N TYR A 338 -4.64 -1.43 -10.57
CA TYR A 338 -4.90 -1.02 -9.19
C TYR A 338 -6.26 -0.33 -9.12
N ILE A 339 -7.14 -0.84 -8.28
CA ILE A 339 -8.51 -0.30 -8.12
C ILE A 339 -8.70 0.11 -6.67
N GLN A 340 -9.08 1.36 -6.48
CA GLN A 340 -9.29 1.92 -5.15
C GLN A 340 -10.76 2.33 -4.96
N TYR A 341 -11.38 1.89 -3.86
CA TYR A 341 -12.73 2.29 -3.46
C TYR A 341 -12.67 3.18 -2.22
N GLN A 342 -13.40 4.32 -2.29
CA GLN A 342 -13.53 5.29 -1.21
C GLN A 342 -14.99 5.56 -0.83
#